data_28154489a909a36e3dc0794af7920c16
#
_entry.id   28154489a909a36e3dc0794af7920c16
#
_cell.length_a   1.000
_cell.length_b   1.000
_cell.length_c   1.000
_cell.angle_alpha   90.00
_cell.angle_beta   90.00
_cell.angle_gamma   90.00
#
_symmetry.space_group_name_H-M   'P 1'
#
loop_
_entity.id
_entity.type
_entity.pdbx_description
1 polymer ?
#
loop_
_entity_poly.entity_id
_entity_poly.type
_entity_poly.pdbx_seq_one_letter_code
_entity_poly.pdbx_strand_id
1 'polypeptide(L)'
;MHEYVDHRYQILMELFRHESFPTGISCTHCQQLPTTHRCRNCFGLNIWCDTCCISAHTNLPFHRIQTWNGHYFAKSDLLECRLVLNIGHHCDHCSSMPPHLQSCWGVVRDPIDDITEDSNAFSGMPTTHAKSTLTVVKSTGICKRSIWWCTCSTSSDKYIQLIRARLFLASFKNPQTVFTFEVLDHFRLDALECKTAAMNFYE
;
A
#
# COMPACT_ATOMS: atom_id res chain seq x y z
N MET A 1 9.50 -32.50 20.73
CA MET A 1 10.72 -32.10 20.01
C MET A 1 11.19 -33.13 18.97
N HIS A 2 11.00 -34.45 19.20
CA HIS A 2 11.36 -35.51 18.25
C HIS A 2 10.61 -35.40 16.90
N GLU A 3 9.31 -35.15 16.91
CA GLU A 3 8.49 -35.01 15.69
C GLU A 3 9.05 -33.98 14.68
N TYR A 4 9.60 -32.86 15.14
CA TYR A 4 10.20 -31.86 14.25
C TYR A 4 11.46 -32.38 13.53
N VAL A 5 12.22 -33.25 14.21
CA VAL A 5 13.41 -33.84 13.60
C VAL A 5 13.06 -34.77 12.46
N ASP A 6 11.99 -35.54 12.61
CA ASP A 6 11.53 -36.50 11.62
C ASP A 6 10.98 -35.81 10.35
N HIS A 7 10.33 -34.63 10.53
CA HIS A 7 9.74 -33.85 9.44
C HIS A 7 10.63 -32.71 8.91
N ARG A 8 11.81 -32.50 9.49
CA ARG A 8 12.67 -31.36 9.13
C ARG A 8 12.94 -31.19 7.65
N TYR A 9 13.12 -32.28 6.92
CA TYR A 9 13.40 -32.24 5.48
C TYR A 9 12.21 -31.74 4.67
N GLN A 10 11.01 -32.22 5.01
CA GLN A 10 9.77 -31.80 4.36
C GLN A 10 9.49 -30.33 4.65
N ILE A 11 9.66 -29.92 5.90
CA ILE A 11 9.49 -28.50 6.32
C ILE A 11 10.47 -27.61 5.54
N LEU A 12 11.74 -28.01 5.46
CA LEU A 12 12.77 -27.26 4.74
C LEU A 12 12.45 -27.14 3.25
N MET A 13 11.99 -28.22 2.62
CA MET A 13 11.60 -28.19 1.20
C MET A 13 10.42 -27.26 0.95
N GLU A 14 9.43 -27.23 1.83
CA GLU A 14 8.30 -26.27 1.72
C GLU A 14 8.76 -24.83 1.93
N LEU A 15 9.67 -24.56 2.87
CA LEU A 15 10.26 -23.23 3.05
C LEU A 15 11.01 -22.77 1.79
N PHE A 16 11.77 -23.65 1.14
CA PHE A 16 12.43 -23.33 -0.13
C PHE A 16 11.45 -23.07 -1.27
N ARG A 17 10.33 -23.81 -1.31
CA ARG A 17 9.26 -23.55 -2.30
C ARG A 17 8.68 -22.15 -2.13
N HIS A 18 8.55 -21.65 -0.90
CA HIS A 18 8.11 -20.28 -0.65
C HIS A 18 9.06 -19.22 -1.20
N GLU A 19 10.36 -19.51 -1.28
CA GLU A 19 11.35 -18.56 -1.80
C GLU A 19 11.62 -18.73 -3.30
N SER A 20 11.24 -19.86 -3.89
CA SER A 20 11.39 -20.11 -5.32
C SER A 20 10.27 -19.45 -6.11
N PHE A 21 10.59 -18.97 -7.31
CA PHE A 21 9.58 -18.57 -8.29
C PHE A 21 9.28 -19.76 -9.21
N PRO A 22 8.05 -20.27 -9.19
CA PRO A 22 7.69 -21.37 -10.07
C PRO A 22 7.67 -20.89 -11.52
N THR A 23 8.43 -21.54 -12.38
CA THR A 23 8.48 -21.24 -13.82
C THR A 23 7.13 -21.51 -14.47
N GLY A 24 6.64 -20.56 -15.28
CA GLY A 24 5.40 -20.73 -16.05
C GLY A 24 4.09 -20.56 -15.26
N ILE A 25 4.15 -20.04 -14.04
CA ILE A 25 2.93 -19.75 -13.29
C ILE A 25 2.26 -18.48 -13.81
N SER A 26 0.99 -18.64 -14.16
CA SER A 26 0.06 -17.56 -14.42
C SER A 26 -0.46 -16.93 -13.12
N CYS A 27 -0.98 -15.73 -13.21
CA CYS A 27 -1.60 -15.02 -12.10
C CYS A 27 -2.68 -15.88 -11.42
N THR A 28 -2.60 -16.04 -10.11
CA THR A 28 -3.57 -16.84 -9.34
C THR A 28 -5.01 -16.36 -9.46
N HIS A 29 -5.21 -15.11 -9.89
CA HIS A 29 -6.54 -14.52 -10.03
C HIS A 29 -7.04 -14.49 -11.48
N CYS A 30 -6.29 -13.89 -12.42
CA CYS A 30 -6.75 -13.70 -13.81
C CYS A 30 -6.16 -14.72 -14.79
N GLN A 31 -5.29 -15.61 -14.35
CA GLN A 31 -4.61 -16.64 -15.16
C GLN A 31 -3.73 -16.09 -16.31
N GLN A 32 -3.43 -14.78 -16.30
CA GLN A 32 -2.62 -14.12 -17.32
C GLN A 32 -1.17 -13.95 -16.86
N LEU A 33 -0.27 -13.75 -17.82
CA LEU A 33 1.14 -13.40 -17.64
C LEU A 33 1.37 -11.93 -18.03
N PRO A 34 2.42 -11.26 -17.53
CA PRO A 34 3.40 -11.75 -16.56
C PRO A 34 2.88 -11.66 -15.11
N THR A 35 3.37 -12.57 -14.27
CA THR A 35 3.13 -12.55 -12.82
C THR A 35 4.45 -12.31 -12.12
N THR A 36 4.51 -11.35 -11.23
CA THR A 36 5.77 -10.96 -10.60
C THR A 36 5.64 -10.66 -9.11
N HIS A 37 4.42 -10.47 -8.60
CA HIS A 37 4.20 -9.99 -7.24
C HIS A 37 3.70 -11.07 -6.30
N ARG A 38 4.22 -11.06 -5.07
CA ARG A 38 3.66 -11.80 -3.93
C ARG A 38 3.51 -10.88 -2.72
N CYS A 39 2.62 -11.21 -1.80
CA CYS A 39 2.45 -10.48 -0.55
C CYS A 39 2.96 -11.31 0.63
N ARG A 40 3.71 -10.69 1.54
CA ARG A 40 4.18 -11.33 2.77
C ARG A 40 3.14 -11.36 3.89
N ASN A 41 2.09 -10.57 3.77
CA ASN A 41 1.08 -10.42 4.81
C ASN A 41 -0.23 -11.14 4.48
N CYS A 42 -0.49 -11.41 3.20
CA CYS A 42 -1.64 -12.22 2.79
C CYS A 42 -1.44 -13.69 3.13
N PHE A 43 -2.54 -14.35 3.46
CA PHE A 43 -2.54 -15.79 3.67
C PHE A 43 -2.41 -16.54 2.35
N GLY A 44 -1.59 -17.60 2.33
CA GLY A 44 -1.37 -18.44 1.16
C GLY A 44 -0.28 -17.95 0.22
N LEU A 45 0.05 -18.78 -0.77
CA LEU A 45 1.06 -18.52 -1.80
C LEU A 45 0.38 -17.95 -3.06
N ASN A 46 -0.03 -16.69 -2.97
CA ASN A 46 -0.61 -16.01 -4.11
C ASN A 46 0.46 -15.27 -4.89
N ILE A 47 0.51 -15.49 -6.19
CA ILE A 47 1.35 -14.77 -7.13
C ILE A 47 0.45 -14.02 -8.12
N TRP A 48 0.64 -12.73 -8.23
CA TRP A 48 -0.23 -11.84 -9.01
C TRP A 48 0.52 -11.10 -10.11
N CYS A 49 -0.19 -10.75 -11.16
CA CYS A 49 0.20 -9.66 -12.03
C CYS A 49 -0.04 -8.31 -11.34
N ASP A 50 0.49 -7.23 -11.88
CA ASP A 50 0.38 -5.87 -11.32
C ASP A 50 -1.07 -5.50 -10.99
N THR A 51 -1.98 -5.68 -11.95
CA THR A 51 -3.39 -5.30 -11.81
C THR A 51 -4.08 -6.08 -10.69
N CYS A 52 -3.87 -7.39 -10.63
CA CYS A 52 -4.49 -8.24 -9.61
C CYS A 52 -3.87 -8.02 -8.24
N CYS A 53 -2.56 -7.75 -8.17
CA CYS A 53 -1.89 -7.38 -6.93
C CYS A 53 -2.51 -6.11 -6.33
N ILE A 54 -2.70 -5.07 -7.13
CA ILE A 54 -3.33 -3.82 -6.70
C ILE A 54 -4.77 -4.08 -6.25
N SER A 55 -5.57 -4.78 -7.06
CA SER A 55 -6.96 -5.11 -6.73
C SER A 55 -7.09 -5.86 -5.42
N ALA A 56 -6.23 -6.87 -5.19
CA ALA A 56 -6.22 -7.62 -3.94
C ALA A 56 -5.82 -6.79 -2.71
N HIS A 57 -5.11 -5.67 -2.91
CA HIS A 57 -4.61 -4.82 -1.83
C HIS A 57 -5.35 -3.48 -1.69
N THR A 58 -6.44 -3.27 -2.42
CA THR A 58 -7.26 -2.06 -2.31
C THR A 58 -7.69 -1.77 -0.87
N ASN A 59 -8.16 -2.78 -0.16
CA ASN A 59 -8.54 -2.68 1.26
C ASN A 59 -7.42 -3.08 2.24
N LEU A 60 -6.24 -3.41 1.72
CA LEU A 60 -5.07 -3.83 2.48
C LEU A 60 -3.83 -3.00 2.09
N PRO A 61 -3.94 -1.67 2.08
CA PRO A 61 -2.95 -0.79 1.45
C PRO A 61 -1.62 -0.78 2.17
N PHE A 62 -1.53 -1.34 3.36
CA PHE A 62 -0.32 -1.36 4.18
C PHE A 62 0.39 -2.72 4.18
N HIS A 63 -0.07 -3.68 3.38
CA HIS A 63 0.63 -4.94 3.20
C HIS A 63 1.98 -4.72 2.49
N ARG A 64 2.92 -5.63 2.77
CA ARG A 64 4.25 -5.61 2.17
C ARG A 64 4.31 -6.61 1.04
N ILE A 65 4.57 -6.10 -0.15
CA ILE A 65 4.74 -6.93 -1.34
C ILE A 65 6.21 -7.15 -1.65
N GLN A 66 6.45 -8.14 -2.46
CA GLN A 66 7.74 -8.46 -3.07
C GLN A 66 7.53 -8.69 -4.55
N THR A 67 8.53 -8.31 -5.34
CA THR A 67 8.52 -8.47 -6.79
C THR A 67 9.67 -9.38 -7.22
N TRP A 68 9.38 -10.33 -8.09
CA TRP A 68 10.39 -11.20 -8.67
C TRP A 68 11.26 -10.42 -9.65
N ASN A 69 12.58 -10.43 -9.42
CA ASN A 69 13.56 -9.70 -10.23
C ASN A 69 14.35 -10.60 -11.22
N GLY A 70 13.91 -11.86 -11.38
CA GLY A 70 14.60 -12.86 -12.19
C GLY A 70 15.46 -13.83 -11.37
N HIS A 71 15.81 -13.49 -10.14
CA HIS A 71 16.68 -14.29 -9.26
C HIS A 71 16.07 -14.58 -7.91
N TYR A 72 15.40 -13.59 -7.31
CA TYR A 72 14.76 -13.71 -6.00
C TYR A 72 13.61 -12.71 -5.87
N PHE A 73 12.79 -12.86 -4.84
CA PHE A 73 11.75 -11.91 -4.50
C PHE A 73 12.33 -10.69 -3.77
N ALA A 74 12.58 -9.62 -4.50
CA ALA A 74 13.05 -8.35 -3.95
C ALA A 74 11.92 -7.65 -3.20
N LYS A 75 12.28 -6.88 -2.16
CA LYS A 75 11.34 -5.99 -1.46
C LYS A 75 10.80 -4.97 -2.46
N SER A 76 9.49 -4.81 -2.50
CA SER A 76 8.80 -3.83 -3.31
C SER A 76 7.70 -3.14 -2.51
N ASP A 77 7.10 -2.11 -3.08
CA ASP A 77 6.07 -1.31 -2.44
C ASP A 77 4.85 -1.16 -3.35
N LEU A 78 3.66 -1.11 -2.74
CA LEU A 78 2.42 -0.86 -3.48
C LEU A 78 2.39 0.53 -4.15
N LEU A 79 3.24 1.45 -3.71
CA LEU A 79 3.48 2.72 -4.40
C LEU A 79 4.11 2.51 -5.78
N GLU A 80 5.06 1.58 -5.90
CA GLU A 80 5.70 1.20 -7.17
C GLU A 80 4.68 0.56 -8.11
N CYS A 81 3.73 -0.20 -7.57
CA CYS A 81 2.58 -0.73 -8.30
C CYS A 81 1.53 0.34 -8.62
N ARG A 82 1.76 1.62 -8.27
CA ARG A 82 0.84 2.73 -8.50
C ARG A 82 -0.49 2.64 -7.75
N LEU A 83 -0.55 2.00 -6.60
CA LEU A 83 -1.71 2.05 -5.72
C LEU A 83 -1.89 3.47 -5.19
N VAL A 84 -3.06 4.04 -5.43
CA VAL A 84 -3.48 5.34 -4.87
C VAL A 84 -4.63 5.14 -3.90
N LEU A 85 -4.51 5.70 -2.70
CA LEU A 85 -5.56 5.64 -1.69
C LEU A 85 -6.52 6.81 -1.87
N ASN A 86 -7.79 6.52 -2.04
CA ASN A 86 -8.84 7.52 -1.96
C ASN A 86 -9.32 7.62 -0.51
N ILE A 87 -9.02 8.72 0.15
CA ILE A 87 -9.36 8.93 1.56
C ILE A 87 -10.54 9.86 1.80
N GLY A 88 -11.16 10.38 0.72
CA GLY A 88 -12.40 11.16 0.79
C GLY A 88 -13.64 10.28 0.97
N HIS A 89 -14.74 10.90 1.35
CA HIS A 89 -16.08 10.28 1.43
C HIS A 89 -16.12 8.90 2.10
N HIS A 90 -15.42 8.70 3.22
CA HIS A 90 -15.34 7.40 3.91
C HIS A 90 -14.82 6.25 3.04
N CYS A 91 -13.93 6.54 2.09
CA CYS A 91 -13.41 5.64 1.07
C CYS A 91 -14.40 5.35 -0.08
N ASP A 92 -15.55 5.99 -0.13
CA ASP A 92 -16.45 5.93 -1.27
C ASP A 92 -15.97 6.84 -2.42
N HIS A 93 -16.49 6.59 -3.61
CA HIS A 93 -16.18 7.40 -4.78
C HIS A 93 -16.64 8.84 -4.63
N CYS A 94 -15.72 9.78 -4.88
CA CYS A 94 -16.10 11.17 -4.99
C CYS A 94 -16.78 11.43 -6.35
N SER A 95 -17.95 12.10 -6.34
CA SER A 95 -18.64 12.48 -7.57
C SER A 95 -17.84 13.43 -8.48
N SER A 96 -16.87 14.13 -7.93
CA SER A 96 -15.92 14.98 -8.67
C SER A 96 -14.68 14.24 -9.20
N MET A 97 -14.56 12.94 -8.93
CA MET A 97 -13.47 12.12 -9.45
C MET A 97 -13.70 11.82 -10.93
N PRO A 98 -12.68 11.96 -11.79
CA PRO A 98 -12.80 11.61 -13.19
C PRO A 98 -13.30 10.17 -13.41
N PRO A 99 -14.20 9.91 -14.38
CA PRO A 99 -14.80 8.59 -14.58
C PRO A 99 -13.81 7.44 -14.77
N HIS A 100 -12.67 7.69 -15.39
CA HIS A 100 -11.60 6.70 -15.58
C HIS A 100 -10.91 6.30 -14.27
N LEU A 101 -11.06 7.09 -13.22
CA LEU A 101 -10.55 6.81 -11.88
C LEU A 101 -11.61 6.20 -10.95
N GLN A 102 -12.90 6.30 -11.32
CA GLN A 102 -14.02 5.78 -10.52
C GLN A 102 -14.18 4.26 -10.64
N SER A 103 -13.78 3.68 -11.77
CA SER A 103 -13.96 2.25 -12.07
C SER A 103 -13.08 1.31 -11.28
N CYS A 104 -12.11 1.84 -10.55
CA CYS A 104 -11.12 1.06 -9.84
C CYS A 104 -11.06 1.49 -8.39
N TRP A 105 -11.63 0.74 -7.50
CA TRP A 105 -11.35 0.84 -6.08
C TRP A 105 -9.85 0.76 -5.87
N GLY A 106 -9.21 1.92 -5.64
CA GLY A 106 -7.78 2.01 -5.36
C GLY A 106 -6.81 1.87 -6.55
N VAL A 107 -7.28 1.62 -7.78
CA VAL A 107 -6.38 1.46 -8.94
C VAL A 107 -6.49 2.64 -9.88
N VAL A 108 -5.67 3.64 -9.67
CA VAL A 108 -5.37 4.62 -10.70
C VAL A 108 -4.12 4.15 -11.42
N ARG A 109 -4.28 3.67 -12.65
CA ARG A 109 -3.17 3.69 -13.60
C ARG A 109 -3.07 5.13 -14.05
N ASP A 110 -2.06 5.85 -13.54
CA ASP A 110 -1.69 7.09 -14.22
C ASP A 110 -1.36 6.73 -15.67
N PRO A 111 -1.90 7.44 -16.66
CA PRO A 111 -1.32 7.41 -17.99
C PRO A 111 0.17 7.70 -17.81
N ILE A 112 1.01 6.95 -18.45
CA ILE A 112 2.45 7.06 -18.42
C ILE A 112 2.80 8.54 -18.49
N ASP A 113 3.35 9.10 -17.41
CA ASP A 113 4.08 10.35 -17.48
C ASP A 113 5.41 10.07 -18.21
N ASP A 114 5.32 9.77 -19.50
CA ASP A 114 6.36 10.09 -20.49
C ASP A 114 6.24 11.58 -20.78
N ILE A 115 6.42 12.40 -19.78
CA ILE A 115 6.69 13.82 -19.98
C ILE A 115 8.12 14.04 -19.56
N THR A 116 9.01 13.86 -20.55
CA THR A 116 10.21 14.69 -20.70
C THR A 116 9.87 16.13 -20.28
N GLU A 117 10.71 16.65 -19.40
CA GLU A 117 10.76 18.07 -19.09
C GLU A 117 10.91 18.88 -20.39
N ASP A 118 9.80 19.32 -20.97
CA ASP A 118 9.82 20.44 -21.89
C ASP A 118 8.53 21.26 -21.77
N SER A 119 8.82 22.50 -21.46
CA SER A 119 8.03 23.66 -21.20
C SER A 119 6.88 23.93 -22.19
N ASN A 120 5.84 24.56 -21.62
CA ASN A 120 4.88 25.47 -22.28
C ASN A 120 3.85 24.87 -23.22
N ALA A 121 2.68 24.75 -22.68
CA ALA A 121 1.38 25.17 -23.24
C ALA A 121 0.26 24.18 -22.91
N PHE A 122 -0.46 24.42 -21.88
CA PHE A 122 -1.93 24.43 -21.95
C PHE A 122 -2.52 25.07 -20.68
N SER A 123 -2.75 26.34 -20.79
CA SER A 123 -3.53 27.14 -19.86
C SER A 123 -5.00 26.74 -20.00
N GLY A 124 -5.64 26.25 -18.93
CA GLY A 124 -7.07 26.26 -18.91
C GLY A 124 -7.81 25.01 -18.42
N MET A 125 -7.31 24.31 -17.38
CA MET A 125 -8.21 23.46 -16.60
C MET A 125 -7.84 23.54 -15.11
N PRO A 126 -8.80 23.82 -14.19
CA PRO A 126 -8.50 23.81 -12.78
C PRO A 126 -8.20 22.36 -12.36
N THR A 127 -6.94 22.04 -12.16
CA THR A 127 -6.50 20.78 -11.55
C THR A 127 -6.87 20.79 -10.07
N THR A 128 -8.12 20.49 -9.78
CA THR A 128 -8.69 20.54 -8.41
C THR A 128 -8.32 19.34 -7.54
N HIS A 129 -7.47 18.44 -8.00
CA HIS A 129 -7.16 17.21 -7.27
C HIS A 129 -5.65 17.08 -7.06
N ALA A 130 -5.19 17.36 -5.85
CA ALA A 130 -3.80 17.22 -5.50
C ALA A 130 -3.50 15.77 -5.08
N LYS A 131 -2.86 15.01 -5.97
CA LYS A 131 -2.15 13.78 -5.61
C LYS A 131 -0.99 14.16 -4.69
N SER A 132 -0.87 13.51 -3.56
CA SER A 132 0.26 13.69 -2.66
C SER A 132 0.75 12.34 -2.13
N THR A 133 2.02 12.31 -1.72
CA THR A 133 2.62 11.12 -1.12
C THR A 133 2.71 11.32 0.38
N LEU A 134 2.21 10.36 1.15
CA LEU A 134 2.35 10.31 2.60
C LEU A 134 3.35 9.24 3.02
N THR A 135 4.11 9.56 4.05
CA THR A 135 4.86 8.59 4.84
C THR A 135 3.94 8.02 5.90
N VAL A 136 3.72 6.71 5.86
CA VAL A 136 2.84 6.01 6.80
C VAL A 136 3.68 5.17 7.75
N VAL A 137 3.56 5.45 9.04
CA VAL A 137 4.18 4.68 10.13
C VAL A 137 3.17 3.66 10.65
N LYS A 138 3.56 2.42 10.70
CA LYS A 138 2.74 1.29 11.15
C LYS A 138 3.54 0.33 12.02
N SER A 139 2.88 -0.59 12.71
CA SER A 139 3.50 -1.58 13.61
C SER A 139 4.60 -2.42 12.95
N THR A 140 4.54 -2.62 11.63
CA THR A 140 5.52 -3.42 10.86
C THR A 140 6.54 -2.58 10.11
N GLY A 141 6.63 -1.27 10.35
CA GLY A 141 7.62 -0.36 9.77
C GLY A 141 7.00 0.80 8.98
N ILE A 142 7.81 1.47 8.20
CA ILE A 142 7.45 2.69 7.46
C ILE A 142 7.26 2.36 5.98
N CYS A 143 6.22 2.94 5.38
CA CYS A 143 5.98 2.87 3.93
C CYS A 143 5.50 4.21 3.39
N LYS A 144 5.61 4.39 2.07
CA LYS A 144 5.07 5.56 1.37
C LYS A 144 3.80 5.17 0.62
N ARG A 145 2.80 6.05 0.59
CA ARG A 145 1.54 5.82 -0.14
C ARG A 145 1.13 7.06 -0.90
N SER A 146 0.76 6.88 -2.15
CA SER A 146 0.07 7.92 -2.89
C SER A 146 -1.36 8.01 -2.39
N ILE A 147 -1.83 9.23 -2.18
CA ILE A 147 -3.20 9.50 -1.77
C ILE A 147 -3.84 10.52 -2.68
N TRP A 148 -5.15 10.38 -2.78
CA TRP A 148 -6.01 11.33 -3.46
C TRP A 148 -6.89 12.05 -2.45
N TRP A 149 -6.74 13.38 -2.38
CA TRP A 149 -7.56 14.21 -1.52
C TRP A 149 -8.88 14.54 -2.20
N CYS A 150 -9.97 14.37 -1.49
CA CYS A 150 -11.24 14.91 -1.97
C CYS A 150 -11.28 16.42 -1.79
N THR A 151 -11.65 17.15 -2.84
CA THR A 151 -11.77 18.61 -2.88
C THR A 151 -13.15 19.07 -3.36
N CYS A 152 -14.15 18.16 -3.38
CA CYS A 152 -15.52 18.53 -3.74
C CYS A 152 -16.14 19.50 -2.73
N SER A 153 -17.26 20.13 -3.08
CA SER A 153 -17.94 21.12 -2.23
C SER A 153 -18.38 20.58 -0.87
N THR A 154 -18.55 19.25 -0.76
CA THR A 154 -18.92 18.57 0.50
C THR A 154 -17.73 17.92 1.20
N SER A 155 -16.50 18.16 0.71
CA SER A 155 -15.29 17.56 1.29
C SER A 155 -15.02 18.14 2.67
N SER A 156 -14.54 17.26 3.54
CA SER A 156 -14.01 17.68 4.84
C SER A 156 -12.56 18.13 4.70
N ASP A 157 -12.05 18.84 5.71
CA ASP A 157 -10.64 19.18 5.80
C ASP A 157 -9.74 17.94 5.71
N LYS A 158 -8.51 18.11 5.22
CA LYS A 158 -7.54 17.03 5.02
C LYS A 158 -7.32 16.19 6.28
N TYR A 159 -7.24 16.81 7.43
CA TYR A 159 -7.04 16.09 8.70
C TYR A 159 -8.24 15.21 9.06
N ILE A 160 -9.47 15.68 8.77
CA ILE A 160 -10.68 14.85 8.95
C ILE A 160 -10.71 13.68 8.01
N GLN A 161 -10.33 13.87 6.73
CA GLN A 161 -10.25 12.78 5.76
C GLN A 161 -9.26 11.70 6.22
N LEU A 162 -8.10 12.08 6.77
CA LEU A 162 -7.12 11.15 7.35
C LEU A 162 -7.69 10.37 8.54
N ILE A 163 -8.29 11.07 9.51
CA ILE A 163 -8.85 10.41 10.69
C ILE A 163 -9.94 9.40 10.32
N ARG A 164 -10.81 9.76 9.36
CA ARG A 164 -11.83 8.84 8.82
C ARG A 164 -11.20 7.61 8.15
N ALA A 165 -10.06 7.77 7.49
CA ALA A 165 -9.27 6.67 6.92
C ALA A 165 -8.43 5.91 7.99
N ARG A 166 -8.64 6.17 9.29
CA ARG A 166 -7.90 5.58 10.42
C ARG A 166 -6.39 5.87 10.37
N LEU A 167 -6.04 7.07 9.92
CA LEU A 167 -4.68 7.59 9.87
C LEU A 167 -4.58 8.82 10.76
N PHE A 168 -3.71 8.78 11.75
CA PHE A 168 -3.46 9.90 12.65
C PHE A 168 -2.30 10.75 12.11
N LEU A 169 -2.47 12.05 12.05
CA LEU A 169 -1.54 12.96 11.41
C LEU A 169 -0.45 13.43 12.40
N ALA A 170 0.78 13.58 11.91
CA ALA A 170 1.87 14.18 12.67
C ALA A 170 1.78 15.71 12.73
N SER A 171 1.15 16.35 11.74
CA SER A 171 0.96 17.80 11.69
C SER A 171 -0.34 18.19 10.97
N PHE A 172 -0.99 19.27 11.41
CA PHE A 172 -2.26 19.74 10.86
C PHE A 172 -2.13 20.53 9.56
N LYS A 173 -1.12 21.40 9.45
CA LYS A 173 -1.01 22.32 8.30
C LYS A 173 -0.69 21.61 6.98
N ASN A 174 0.27 20.71 7.02
CA ASN A 174 0.69 19.94 5.83
C ASN A 174 1.06 18.52 6.27
N PRO A 175 0.09 17.61 6.38
CA PRO A 175 0.34 16.26 6.84
C PRO A 175 1.14 15.49 5.80
N GLN A 176 2.43 15.30 6.03
CA GLN A 176 3.32 14.46 5.22
C GLN A 176 3.59 13.11 5.86
N THR A 177 3.46 13.04 7.20
CA THR A 177 3.64 11.81 7.96
C THR A 177 2.36 11.51 8.73
N VAL A 178 1.95 10.26 8.70
CA VAL A 178 0.78 9.75 9.40
C VAL A 178 1.10 8.44 10.09
N PHE A 179 0.35 8.14 11.14
CA PHE A 179 0.44 6.92 11.93
C PHE A 179 -0.84 6.11 11.74
N THR A 180 -0.74 4.81 11.57
CA THR A 180 -1.93 3.95 11.65
C THR A 180 -2.43 3.92 13.10
N PHE A 181 -3.74 3.76 13.31
CA PHE A 181 -4.27 3.61 14.67
C PHE A 181 -3.71 2.37 15.36
N GLU A 182 -3.41 1.33 14.60
CA GLU A 182 -2.76 0.11 15.10
C GLU A 182 -1.41 0.40 15.77
N VAL A 183 -0.54 1.21 15.17
CA VAL A 183 0.76 1.53 15.78
C VAL A 183 0.61 2.42 17.00
N LEU A 184 -0.39 3.31 17.02
CA LEU A 184 -0.68 4.12 18.19
C LEU A 184 -1.23 3.27 19.36
N ASP A 185 -2.10 2.30 19.06
CA ASP A 185 -2.58 1.35 20.06
C ASP A 185 -1.46 0.47 20.61
N HIS A 186 -0.55 0.02 19.73
CA HIS A 186 0.63 -0.73 20.15
C HIS A 186 1.54 0.10 21.06
N PHE A 187 1.85 1.35 20.65
CA PHE A 187 2.60 2.28 21.48
C PHE A 187 1.93 2.53 22.84
N ARG A 188 0.60 2.70 22.85
CA ARG A 188 -0.15 2.92 24.10
C ARG A 188 -0.03 1.74 25.05
N LEU A 189 -0.14 0.50 24.53
CA LEU A 189 0.03 -0.71 25.34
C LEU A 189 1.45 -0.81 25.89
N ASP A 190 2.44 -0.58 25.06
CA ASP A 190 3.86 -0.65 25.43
C ASP A 190 4.23 0.44 26.48
N ALA A 191 3.68 1.64 26.30
CA ALA A 191 3.86 2.73 27.28
C ALA A 191 3.21 2.42 28.63
N LEU A 192 2.05 1.77 28.65
CA LEU A 192 1.33 1.42 29.87
C LEU A 192 1.97 0.22 30.62
N GLU A 193 2.31 -0.82 29.88
CA GLU A 193 2.82 -2.08 30.43
C GLU A 193 4.32 -2.04 30.70
N CYS A 194 5.10 -1.49 29.77
CA CYS A 194 6.55 -1.46 29.81
C CYS A 194 7.13 -0.11 30.23
N LYS A 195 6.29 0.92 30.42
CA LYS A 195 6.70 2.31 30.68
C LYS A 195 7.65 2.87 29.62
N THR A 196 7.51 2.41 28.37
CA THR A 196 8.35 2.80 27.25
C THR A 196 8.12 4.27 26.89
N ALA A 197 9.18 5.06 26.84
CA ALA A 197 9.11 6.42 26.33
C ALA A 197 8.94 6.44 24.80
N ALA A 198 8.28 7.46 24.27
CA ALA A 198 8.03 7.59 22.83
C ALA A 198 9.31 7.50 21.98
N MET A 199 10.43 8.04 22.48
CA MET A 199 11.74 7.95 21.81
C MET A 199 12.21 6.50 21.63
N ASN A 200 12.09 5.69 22.66
CA ASN A 200 12.55 4.30 22.65
C ASN A 200 11.65 3.36 21.83
N PHE A 201 10.40 3.75 21.58
CA PHE A 201 9.47 2.95 20.79
C PHE A 201 9.81 2.94 19.29
N TYR A 202 10.52 3.98 18.80
CA TYR A 202 10.86 4.16 17.39
C TYR A 202 12.35 3.88 17.06
N GLU A 203 13.15 3.48 18.04
CA GLU A 203 14.51 2.98 17.84
C GLU A 203 14.51 1.51 17.41
#